data_addae2195ba979d2625fdb6565c19140
#
_entry.id   addae2195ba979d2625fdb6565c19140
#
_cell.length_a   1.000
_cell.length_b   1.000
_cell.length_c   1.000
_cell.angle_alpha   90.00
_cell.angle_beta   90.00
_cell.angle_gamma   90.00
#
_symmetry.space_group_name_H-M   'P 1'
#
loop_
_entity.id
_entity.type
_entity.pdbx_description
1 polymer ?
#
loop_
_entity_poly.entity_id
_entity_poly.type
_entity_poly.pdbx_seq_one_letter_code
_entity_poly.pdbx_strand_id
1 'polypeptide(L)'
;MAQNFTKLNPQFENIIFEHDDNQMILNFGPQHPSSHGQLRLILELEGEKIIKATPEIGYLHRGCEKLGENMTYNEYMPTTDRLDYTSSTSNNYAYAYAVETLLNLEIPRRAQVIRTILLELNRMISHIFFISVHALDVGAMSVFLYAFKTREYGLDLMEDYCGARLTHNAIRIGGVPLDLPPNWLEGLKKFLGEMRECKKLIQGLLDKNRIWRMRLENVGIVTQKMAQSWGMSGIMLRGTGIAYDIRKEEPYELYKELDFDVPVGNYGDSYDRYCLYMLEIDESIRIIEQLIPMYAKTDTPIMAQNPHYISAPKEDIMTQNYALMQHFVLVAQGMRPPVGEVYAPTESPKGELGFFIHSEGEPYPHRLKIRAPSFYHIGALSDILVGQYLADAVTVIGSTNAVFGEVDR
;
A
#
# COMPACT_ATOMS: atom_id res chain seq x y z
N MET A 1 -38.48 -27.06 4.35
CA MET A 1 -38.16 -25.60 4.36
C MET A 1 -37.03 -25.20 3.39
N ALA A 2 -36.50 -26.10 2.56
CA ALA A 2 -35.42 -25.81 1.62
C ALA A 2 -35.86 -25.33 0.21
N GLN A 3 -37.14 -25.32 -0.09
CA GLN A 3 -37.65 -25.06 -1.47
C GLN A 3 -37.94 -23.58 -1.78
N ASN A 4 -37.80 -22.67 -0.85
CA ASN A 4 -38.15 -21.25 -1.08
C ASN A 4 -36.98 -20.27 -1.30
N PHE A 5 -35.72 -20.71 -1.23
CA PHE A 5 -34.55 -19.84 -1.44
C PHE A 5 -34.15 -19.70 -2.91
N THR A 6 -34.56 -20.63 -3.78
CA THR A 6 -34.20 -20.63 -5.23
C THR A 6 -34.94 -19.59 -6.07
N LYS A 7 -35.96 -18.92 -5.54
CA LYS A 7 -36.72 -17.92 -6.30
C LYS A 7 -36.22 -16.49 -6.20
N LEU A 8 -35.16 -16.21 -5.44
CA LEU A 8 -34.68 -14.84 -5.15
C LEU A 8 -33.53 -14.36 -6.02
N ASN A 9 -32.86 -15.21 -6.80
CA ASN A 9 -31.80 -14.76 -7.70
C ASN A 9 -31.59 -15.73 -8.89
N PRO A 10 -31.94 -15.33 -10.15
CA PRO A 10 -31.78 -16.18 -11.33
C PRO A 10 -30.33 -16.58 -11.66
N GLN A 11 -29.35 -15.90 -11.10
CA GLN A 11 -27.92 -16.22 -11.28
C GLN A 11 -27.50 -17.51 -10.56
N PHE A 12 -28.30 -18.04 -9.65
CA PHE A 12 -28.01 -19.29 -8.95
C PHE A 12 -28.62 -20.54 -9.61
N GLU A 13 -29.45 -20.40 -10.66
CA GLU A 13 -30.13 -21.53 -11.29
C GLU A 13 -29.20 -22.43 -12.13
N ASN A 14 -27.96 -22.03 -12.42
CA ASN A 14 -27.02 -22.80 -13.23
C ASN A 14 -25.87 -23.44 -12.42
N ILE A 15 -25.87 -23.38 -11.11
CA ILE A 15 -24.92 -24.14 -10.30
C ILE A 15 -25.51 -25.51 -10.05
N ILE A 16 -25.29 -26.42 -10.98
CA ILE A 16 -25.52 -27.86 -10.74
C ILE A 16 -24.48 -28.32 -9.75
N PHE A 17 -24.88 -28.49 -8.49
CA PHE A 17 -24.06 -29.11 -7.48
C PHE A 17 -24.09 -30.63 -7.74
N GLU A 18 -23.14 -31.15 -8.52
CA GLU A 18 -22.80 -32.56 -8.44
C GLU A 18 -22.08 -32.77 -7.10
N HIS A 19 -22.84 -33.14 -6.08
CA HIS A 19 -22.29 -33.48 -4.78
C HIS A 19 -21.80 -34.92 -4.77
N ASP A 20 -20.48 -35.07 -4.72
CA ASP A 20 -19.94 -36.29 -4.08
C ASP A 20 -20.25 -36.18 -2.58
N ASP A 21 -20.69 -37.25 -1.93
CA ASP A 21 -21.17 -37.25 -0.53
C ASP A 21 -20.15 -36.71 0.50
N ASN A 22 -18.91 -36.51 0.09
CA ASN A 22 -17.79 -36.00 0.91
C ASN A 22 -17.36 -34.53 0.62
N GLN A 23 -17.99 -33.86 -0.35
CA GLN A 23 -17.60 -32.50 -0.72
C GLN A 23 -18.58 -31.45 -0.21
N MET A 24 -18.06 -30.34 0.32
CA MET A 24 -18.84 -29.21 0.79
C MET A 24 -18.37 -27.91 0.13
N ILE A 25 -19.32 -27.07 -0.30
CA ILE A 25 -19.03 -25.70 -0.74
C ILE A 25 -19.30 -24.74 0.41
N LEU A 26 -18.27 -24.00 0.80
CA LEU A 26 -18.32 -22.98 1.85
C LEU A 26 -18.12 -21.59 1.25
N ASN A 27 -19.05 -20.68 1.54
CA ASN A 27 -18.84 -19.24 1.31
C ASN A 27 -18.16 -18.64 2.52
N PHE A 28 -16.87 -18.29 2.38
CA PHE A 28 -16.08 -17.63 3.40
C PHE A 28 -16.08 -16.12 3.15
N GLY A 29 -16.75 -15.34 4.01
CA GLY A 29 -16.97 -13.91 3.79
C GLY A 29 -18.15 -13.60 2.84
N PRO A 30 -18.39 -12.31 2.50
CA PRO A 30 -17.63 -11.13 2.90
C PRO A 30 -17.82 -10.71 4.37
N GLN A 31 -18.88 -11.15 5.05
CA GLN A 31 -19.15 -10.84 6.46
C GLN A 31 -18.38 -11.80 7.38
N HIS A 32 -17.05 -11.66 7.37
CA HIS A 32 -16.14 -12.40 8.26
C HIS A 32 -14.99 -11.48 8.67
N PRO A 33 -14.52 -11.49 9.93
CA PRO A 33 -13.41 -10.63 10.39
C PRO A 33 -12.16 -10.75 9.53
N SER A 34 -11.75 -11.96 9.19
CA SER A 34 -10.53 -12.23 8.41
C SER A 34 -10.67 -11.96 6.91
N SER A 35 -11.87 -11.70 6.40
CA SER A 35 -12.11 -11.26 5.02
C SER A 35 -12.13 -9.74 4.86
N HIS A 36 -11.84 -9.01 5.94
CA HIS A 36 -11.89 -7.55 6.02
C HIS A 36 -13.25 -6.94 5.62
N GLY A 37 -14.30 -7.75 5.57
CA GLY A 37 -15.66 -7.35 5.17
C GLY A 37 -15.88 -7.20 3.66
N GLN A 38 -14.90 -7.51 2.82
CA GLN A 38 -14.91 -7.21 1.37
C GLN A 38 -14.46 -8.37 0.47
N LEU A 39 -13.83 -9.39 1.04
CA LEU A 39 -13.45 -10.60 0.30
C LEU A 39 -14.50 -11.69 0.50
N ARG A 40 -14.99 -12.23 -0.60
CA ARG A 40 -15.71 -13.50 -0.62
C ARG A 40 -14.82 -14.57 -1.23
N LEU A 41 -14.62 -15.66 -0.50
CA LEU A 41 -13.96 -16.86 -1.02
C LEU A 41 -14.99 -17.97 -1.12
N ILE A 42 -15.12 -18.54 -2.30
CA ILE A 42 -15.87 -19.78 -2.49
C ILE A 42 -14.87 -20.92 -2.37
N LEU A 43 -15.01 -21.71 -1.31
CA LEU A 43 -14.12 -22.82 -0.99
C LEU A 43 -14.84 -24.14 -1.24
N GLU A 44 -14.23 -25.00 -2.05
CA GLU A 44 -14.63 -26.39 -2.20
C GLU A 44 -13.77 -27.22 -1.24
N LEU A 45 -14.41 -27.92 -0.31
CA LEU A 45 -13.78 -28.64 0.79
C LEU A 45 -14.02 -30.14 0.67
N GLU A 46 -12.99 -30.93 0.99
CA GLU A 46 -13.09 -32.35 1.29
C GLU A 46 -12.73 -32.55 2.77
N GLY A 47 -13.74 -32.71 3.61
CA GLY A 47 -13.61 -32.60 5.05
C GLY A 47 -13.16 -31.17 5.43
N GLU A 48 -11.97 -31.03 6.03
CA GLU A 48 -11.37 -29.73 6.39
C GLU A 48 -10.35 -29.21 5.36
N LYS A 49 -10.06 -29.99 4.31
CA LYS A 49 -9.04 -29.67 3.32
C LYS A 49 -9.63 -28.91 2.15
N ILE A 50 -8.99 -27.83 1.74
CA ILE A 50 -9.39 -27.01 0.60
C ILE A 50 -8.92 -27.68 -0.69
N ILE A 51 -9.87 -28.05 -1.56
CA ILE A 51 -9.60 -28.61 -2.89
C ILE A 51 -9.49 -27.49 -3.91
N LYS A 52 -10.36 -26.47 -3.78
CA LYS A 52 -10.38 -25.33 -4.68
C LYS A 52 -10.81 -24.09 -3.92
N ALA A 53 -10.20 -22.95 -4.29
CA ALA A 53 -10.52 -21.64 -3.77
C ALA A 53 -10.76 -20.67 -4.93
N THR A 54 -11.89 -19.97 -4.89
CA THR A 54 -12.23 -18.95 -5.90
C THR A 54 -12.46 -17.63 -5.18
N PRO A 55 -11.53 -16.68 -5.29
CA PRO A 55 -11.72 -15.33 -4.73
C PRO A 55 -12.71 -14.55 -5.60
N GLU A 56 -13.73 -13.98 -4.96
CA GLU A 56 -14.63 -12.99 -5.55
C GLU A 56 -14.34 -11.62 -4.95
N ILE A 57 -14.00 -10.67 -5.79
CA ILE A 57 -13.69 -9.28 -5.46
C ILE A 57 -14.73 -8.36 -6.10
N GLY A 58 -14.68 -7.05 -5.79
CA GLY A 58 -15.57 -6.05 -6.36
C GLY A 58 -16.51 -5.40 -5.35
N TYR A 59 -16.57 -5.88 -4.11
CA TYR A 59 -17.44 -5.32 -3.07
C TYR A 59 -17.05 -3.89 -2.65
N LEU A 60 -15.82 -3.46 -2.95
CA LEU A 60 -15.33 -2.10 -2.73
C LEU A 60 -14.96 -1.40 -4.05
N HIS A 61 -15.52 -1.85 -5.18
CA HIS A 61 -15.25 -1.20 -6.47
C HIS A 61 -15.91 0.18 -6.52
N ARG A 62 -15.09 1.21 -6.73
CA ARG A 62 -15.51 2.63 -6.74
C ARG A 62 -15.25 3.32 -8.07
N GLY A 63 -14.73 2.58 -9.06
CA GLY A 63 -14.42 3.11 -10.38
C GLY A 63 -13.28 4.13 -10.36
N CYS A 64 -12.27 3.97 -9.47
CA CYS A 64 -11.19 4.94 -9.31
C CYS A 64 -10.45 5.26 -10.61
N GLU A 65 -10.19 4.27 -11.47
CA GLU A 65 -9.54 4.49 -12.76
C GLU A 65 -10.42 5.39 -13.67
N LYS A 66 -11.73 5.14 -13.70
CA LYS A 66 -12.67 5.94 -14.51
C LYS A 66 -12.93 7.33 -13.94
N LEU A 67 -12.91 7.48 -12.62
CA LEU A 67 -12.95 8.80 -11.98
C LEU A 67 -11.73 9.63 -12.38
N GLY A 68 -10.54 9.02 -12.40
CA GLY A 68 -9.31 9.70 -12.83
C GLY A 68 -9.34 10.19 -14.27
N GLU A 69 -10.07 9.51 -15.16
CA GLU A 69 -10.28 9.95 -16.56
C GLU A 69 -11.26 11.13 -16.71
N ASN A 70 -12.00 11.47 -15.64
CA ASN A 70 -13.00 12.56 -15.65
C ASN A 70 -12.65 13.71 -14.68
N MET A 71 -11.52 13.63 -14.00
CA MET A 71 -11.00 14.64 -13.07
C MET A 71 -9.72 15.22 -13.61
N THR A 72 -9.44 16.49 -13.30
CA THR A 72 -8.13 17.07 -13.57
C THR A 72 -7.05 16.36 -12.76
N TYR A 73 -5.80 16.43 -13.22
CA TYR A 73 -4.67 15.77 -12.53
C TYR A 73 -4.55 16.16 -11.06
N ASN A 74 -4.84 17.41 -10.72
CA ASN A 74 -4.82 17.87 -9.31
C ASN A 74 -6.03 17.42 -8.50
N GLU A 75 -7.23 17.40 -9.09
CA GLU A 75 -8.45 16.96 -8.41
C GLU A 75 -8.43 15.47 -8.07
N TYR A 76 -7.73 14.67 -8.86
CA TYR A 76 -7.64 13.24 -8.63
C TYR A 76 -6.69 12.87 -7.47
N MET A 77 -5.72 13.72 -7.10
CA MET A 77 -4.76 13.46 -6.00
C MET A 77 -5.42 12.93 -4.71
N PRO A 78 -6.47 13.57 -4.14
CA PRO A 78 -7.10 13.06 -2.91
C PRO A 78 -7.79 11.70 -3.08
N THR A 79 -8.14 11.30 -4.30
CA THR A 79 -8.74 9.98 -4.55
C THR A 79 -7.72 8.86 -4.35
N THR A 80 -6.46 9.12 -4.64
CA THR A 80 -5.40 8.12 -4.51
C THR A 80 -5.16 7.68 -3.06
N ASP A 81 -5.39 8.57 -2.07
CA ASP A 81 -5.30 8.22 -0.63
C ASP A 81 -6.11 7.00 -0.25
N ARG A 82 -7.22 6.79 -0.94
CA ARG A 82 -8.23 5.79 -0.62
C ARG A 82 -8.03 4.46 -1.34
N LEU A 83 -6.96 4.32 -2.12
CA LEU A 83 -6.57 3.04 -2.71
C LEU A 83 -6.06 2.11 -1.62
N ASP A 84 -4.85 2.30 -1.15
CA ASP A 84 -4.39 1.70 0.09
C ASP A 84 -4.49 2.71 1.23
N TYR A 85 -5.60 2.70 1.96
CA TYR A 85 -5.85 3.64 3.06
C TYR A 85 -4.94 3.44 4.27
N THR A 86 -4.18 2.34 4.34
CA THR A 86 -3.15 2.12 5.38
C THR A 86 -1.79 2.71 4.98
N SER A 87 -1.64 3.10 3.72
CA SER A 87 -0.42 3.65 3.15
C SER A 87 -0.69 4.79 2.14
N SER A 88 -1.55 5.73 2.51
CA SER A 88 -2.03 6.80 1.64
C SER A 88 -0.92 7.68 1.07
N THR A 89 0.14 7.96 1.84
CA THR A 89 1.29 8.74 1.36
C THR A 89 1.99 8.06 0.18
N SER A 90 2.11 6.73 0.19
CA SER A 90 2.71 5.99 -0.93
C SER A 90 1.87 6.09 -2.20
N ASN A 91 0.54 6.09 -2.06
CA ASN A 91 -0.38 6.23 -3.19
C ASN A 91 -0.31 7.64 -3.81
N ASN A 92 -0.31 8.68 -2.95
CA ASN A 92 -0.14 10.05 -3.42
C ASN A 92 1.18 10.20 -4.17
N TYR A 93 2.25 9.64 -3.61
CA TYR A 93 3.57 9.70 -4.20
C TYR A 93 3.61 9.01 -5.57
N ALA A 94 3.11 7.78 -5.66
CA ALA A 94 3.12 7.02 -6.91
C ALA A 94 2.39 7.75 -8.05
N TYR A 95 1.25 8.36 -7.76
CA TYR A 95 0.52 9.15 -8.74
C TYR A 95 1.24 10.47 -9.08
N ALA A 96 1.73 11.20 -8.08
CA ALA A 96 2.49 12.44 -8.30
C ALA A 96 3.73 12.16 -9.15
N TYR A 97 4.47 11.10 -8.85
CA TYR A 97 5.67 10.67 -9.57
C TYR A 97 5.37 10.34 -11.04
N ALA A 98 4.25 9.65 -11.31
CA ALA A 98 3.82 9.37 -12.69
C ALA A 98 3.52 10.66 -13.48
N VAL A 99 2.80 11.62 -12.87
CA VAL A 99 2.51 12.91 -13.50
C VAL A 99 3.79 13.74 -13.67
N GLU A 100 4.66 13.78 -12.68
CA GLU A 100 5.94 14.51 -12.72
C GLU A 100 6.87 13.96 -13.82
N THR A 101 6.89 12.63 -13.98
CA THR A 101 7.64 11.98 -15.06
C THR A 101 7.07 12.35 -16.43
N LEU A 102 5.74 12.39 -16.59
CA LEU A 102 5.08 12.83 -17.82
C LEU A 102 5.40 14.31 -18.14
N LEU A 103 5.50 15.15 -17.11
CA LEU A 103 5.83 16.58 -17.22
C LEU A 103 7.33 16.84 -17.36
N ASN A 104 8.18 15.83 -17.17
CA ASN A 104 9.63 15.96 -17.02
C ASN A 104 10.00 17.07 -16.01
N LEU A 105 9.39 17.01 -14.84
CA LEU A 105 9.48 18.04 -13.81
C LEU A 105 10.57 17.71 -12.79
N GLU A 106 11.55 18.58 -12.62
CA GLU A 106 12.57 18.44 -11.60
C GLU A 106 12.05 18.85 -10.22
N ILE A 107 12.16 17.96 -9.26
CA ILE A 107 11.71 18.16 -7.89
C ILE A 107 12.84 18.73 -7.03
N PRO A 108 12.61 19.80 -6.28
CA PRO A 108 13.64 20.40 -5.41
C PRO A 108 14.13 19.41 -4.34
N ARG A 109 15.41 19.49 -4.04
CA ARG A 109 16.09 18.55 -3.12
C ARG A 109 15.43 18.45 -1.75
N ARG A 110 14.99 19.58 -1.17
CA ARG A 110 14.31 19.58 0.14
C ARG A 110 13.00 18.80 0.10
N ALA A 111 12.23 18.97 -0.98
CA ALA A 111 11.01 18.21 -1.19
C ALA A 111 11.28 16.71 -1.29
N GLN A 112 12.35 16.32 -2.02
CA GLN A 112 12.75 14.90 -2.11
C GLN A 112 13.07 14.30 -0.74
N VAL A 113 13.82 15.03 0.12
CA VAL A 113 14.14 14.57 1.49
C VAL A 113 12.86 14.39 2.30
N ILE A 114 11.97 15.38 2.30
CA ILE A 114 10.70 15.30 3.04
C ILE A 114 9.84 14.12 2.54
N ARG A 115 9.69 13.98 1.23
CA ARG A 115 8.93 12.88 0.63
C ARG A 115 9.48 11.52 1.05
N THR A 116 10.79 11.32 0.98
CA THR A 116 11.42 10.06 1.35
C THR A 116 11.24 9.76 2.84
N ILE A 117 11.34 10.75 3.74
CA ILE A 117 11.04 10.60 5.16
C ILE A 117 9.58 10.18 5.37
N LEU A 118 8.63 10.84 4.71
CA LEU A 118 7.20 10.54 4.85
C LEU A 118 6.85 9.15 4.29
N LEU A 119 7.47 8.74 3.19
CA LEU A 119 7.28 7.40 2.61
C LEU A 119 7.74 6.31 3.57
N GLU A 120 8.93 6.43 4.16
CA GLU A 120 9.45 5.42 5.07
C GLU A 120 8.75 5.46 6.45
N LEU A 121 8.34 6.63 6.93
CA LEU A 121 7.48 6.73 8.11
C LEU A 121 6.15 5.99 7.88
N ASN A 122 5.51 6.25 6.75
CA ASN A 122 4.25 5.60 6.39
C ASN A 122 4.42 4.09 6.18
N ARG A 123 5.56 3.64 5.63
CA ARG A 123 5.90 2.21 5.51
C ARG A 123 5.94 1.53 6.89
N MET A 124 6.64 2.12 7.86
CA MET A 124 6.69 1.59 9.23
C MET A 124 5.30 1.52 9.88
N ILE A 125 4.47 2.57 9.73
CA ILE A 125 3.10 2.61 10.23
C ILE A 125 2.26 1.49 9.61
N SER A 126 2.40 1.25 8.30
CA SER A 126 1.69 0.18 7.59
C SER A 126 2.17 -1.20 8.02
N HIS A 127 3.48 -1.41 8.20
CA HIS A 127 4.03 -2.70 8.60
C HIS A 127 3.63 -3.08 10.01
N ILE A 128 3.71 -2.15 10.96
CA ILE A 128 3.29 -2.42 12.34
C ILE A 128 1.78 -2.67 12.44
N PHE A 129 0.97 -1.99 11.63
CA PHE A 129 -0.45 -2.25 11.49
C PHE A 129 -0.71 -3.68 11.00
N PHE A 130 -0.05 -4.09 9.92
CA PHE A 130 -0.18 -5.45 9.39
C PHE A 130 0.17 -6.51 10.43
N ILE A 131 1.36 -6.41 11.05
CA ILE A 131 1.83 -7.36 12.07
C ILE A 131 0.81 -7.49 13.20
N SER A 132 0.24 -6.36 13.63
CA SER A 132 -0.73 -6.33 14.71
C SER A 132 -2.04 -7.05 14.36
N VAL A 133 -2.59 -6.80 13.18
CA VAL A 133 -3.84 -7.42 12.72
C VAL A 133 -3.62 -8.92 12.46
N HIS A 134 -2.52 -9.29 11.81
CA HIS A 134 -2.19 -10.70 11.57
C HIS A 134 -1.98 -11.46 12.88
N ALA A 135 -1.34 -10.84 13.89
CA ALA A 135 -1.23 -11.42 15.22
C ALA A 135 -2.59 -11.62 15.89
N LEU A 136 -3.51 -10.67 15.72
CA LEU A 136 -4.89 -10.79 16.22
C LEU A 136 -5.64 -11.94 15.56
N ASP A 137 -5.51 -12.13 14.23
CA ASP A 137 -6.12 -13.22 13.49
C ASP A 137 -5.69 -14.61 14.00
N VAL A 138 -4.46 -14.71 14.50
CA VAL A 138 -3.92 -15.94 15.12
C VAL A 138 -4.21 -16.01 16.62
N GLY A 139 -4.86 -14.98 17.21
CA GLY A 139 -5.28 -14.94 18.61
C GLY A 139 -4.30 -14.24 19.58
N ALA A 140 -3.25 -13.57 19.08
CA ALA A 140 -2.28 -12.87 19.92
C ALA A 140 -2.73 -11.42 20.23
N MET A 141 -3.84 -11.24 20.94
CA MET A 141 -4.47 -9.97 21.28
C MET A 141 -3.52 -8.96 21.96
N SER A 142 -2.61 -9.42 22.81
CA SER A 142 -1.66 -8.53 23.50
C SER A 142 -0.73 -7.83 22.50
N VAL A 143 -0.29 -8.54 21.48
CA VAL A 143 0.58 -7.98 20.42
C VAL A 143 -0.15 -6.89 19.67
N PHE A 144 -1.42 -7.12 19.32
CA PHE A 144 -2.27 -6.12 18.70
C PHE A 144 -2.31 -4.81 19.51
N LEU A 145 -2.59 -4.89 20.80
CA LEU A 145 -2.70 -3.70 21.66
C LEU A 145 -1.38 -2.91 21.79
N TYR A 146 -0.25 -3.61 21.95
CA TYR A 146 1.06 -2.94 22.04
C TYR A 146 1.47 -2.31 20.70
N ALA A 147 1.27 -3.01 19.59
CA ALA A 147 1.59 -2.50 18.27
C ALA A 147 0.73 -1.27 17.90
N PHE A 148 -0.57 -1.30 18.22
CA PHE A 148 -1.44 -0.15 18.00
C PHE A 148 -1.04 1.07 18.83
N LYS A 149 -0.63 0.88 20.08
CA LYS A 149 -0.09 1.98 20.90
C LYS A 149 1.09 2.67 20.20
N THR A 150 2.02 1.89 19.63
CA THR A 150 3.20 2.47 18.95
C THR A 150 2.79 3.10 17.61
N ARG A 151 1.85 2.51 16.90
CA ARG A 151 1.28 3.06 15.66
C ARG A 151 0.70 4.47 15.88
N GLU A 152 0.01 4.70 17.01
CA GLU A 152 -0.57 6.01 17.33
C GLU A 152 0.47 7.14 17.33
N TYR A 153 1.68 6.92 17.89
CA TYR A 153 2.74 7.93 17.82
C TYR A 153 3.17 8.28 16.38
N GLY A 154 3.14 7.30 15.46
CA GLY A 154 3.39 7.55 14.04
C GLY A 154 2.26 8.35 13.39
N LEU A 155 1.00 8.05 13.75
CA LEU A 155 -0.16 8.78 13.25
C LEU A 155 -0.20 10.23 13.79
N ASP A 156 0.20 10.46 15.03
CA ASP A 156 0.32 11.80 15.60
C ASP A 156 1.35 12.63 14.81
N LEU A 157 2.49 12.05 14.41
CA LEU A 157 3.45 12.73 13.55
C LEU A 157 2.89 13.08 12.17
N MET A 158 2.07 12.20 11.58
CA MET A 158 1.42 12.49 10.31
C MET A 158 0.36 13.58 10.48
N GLU A 159 -0.40 13.56 11.56
CA GLU A 159 -1.38 14.61 11.89
C GLU A 159 -0.71 15.96 12.11
N ASP A 160 0.40 16.01 12.83
CA ASP A 160 1.19 17.24 13.03
C ASP A 160 1.70 17.81 11.71
N TYR A 161 2.02 16.95 10.72
CA TYR A 161 2.51 17.38 9.41
C TYR A 161 1.38 17.84 8.48
N CYS A 162 0.34 17.03 8.30
CA CYS A 162 -0.68 17.25 7.25
C CYS A 162 -2.10 17.48 7.78
N GLY A 163 -2.32 17.41 9.10
CA GLY A 163 -3.63 17.59 9.73
C GLY A 163 -4.55 16.36 9.63
N ALA A 164 -4.07 15.23 9.12
CA ALA A 164 -4.86 14.02 8.94
C ALA A 164 -4.13 12.77 9.45
N ARG A 165 -4.88 11.85 10.06
CA ARG A 165 -4.35 10.61 10.64
C ARG A 165 -4.30 9.43 9.63
N LEU A 166 -5.13 9.43 8.59
CA LEU A 166 -5.24 8.33 7.63
C LEU A 166 -5.06 8.81 6.19
N THR A 167 -5.98 9.56 5.64
CA THR A 167 -5.93 10.07 4.26
C THR A 167 -5.13 11.36 4.24
N HIS A 168 -3.82 11.23 4.17
CA HIS A 168 -2.88 12.31 4.47
C HIS A 168 -2.86 13.40 3.42
N ASN A 169 -3.02 13.06 2.14
CA ASN A 169 -2.84 13.97 1.01
C ASN A 169 -1.56 14.83 1.17
N ALA A 170 -0.48 14.16 1.61
CA ALA A 170 0.75 14.77 2.11
C ALA A 170 1.73 15.15 1.00
N ILE A 171 1.53 14.66 -0.21
CA ILE A 171 2.37 14.91 -1.37
C ILE A 171 1.55 15.63 -2.44
N ARG A 172 2.20 16.52 -3.19
CA ARG A 172 1.62 17.26 -4.31
C ARG A 172 2.47 17.05 -5.56
N ILE A 173 1.86 17.19 -6.72
CA ILE A 173 2.60 17.26 -7.98
C ILE A 173 3.53 18.48 -7.90
N GLY A 174 4.83 18.24 -8.07
CA GLY A 174 5.88 19.26 -7.99
C GLY A 174 6.56 19.40 -6.63
N GLY A 175 6.15 18.66 -5.58
CA GLY A 175 6.80 18.77 -4.28
C GLY A 175 5.92 18.34 -3.10
N VAL A 176 5.98 19.15 -2.05
CA VAL A 176 5.19 18.96 -0.83
C VAL A 176 4.49 20.26 -0.44
N PRO A 177 3.27 20.19 0.15
CA PRO A 177 2.48 21.38 0.47
C PRO A 177 3.07 22.22 1.59
N LEU A 178 3.78 21.59 2.53
CA LEU A 178 4.31 22.21 3.74
C LEU A 178 5.74 21.71 4.00
N ASP A 179 6.51 22.54 4.67
CA ASP A 179 7.79 22.13 5.25
C ASP A 179 7.53 21.40 6.59
N LEU A 180 8.55 20.70 7.10
CA LEU A 180 8.39 20.01 8.40
C LEU A 180 8.17 21.02 9.52
N PRO A 181 7.18 20.81 10.41
CA PRO A 181 6.93 21.69 11.53
C PRO A 181 8.13 21.82 12.48
N PRO A 182 8.25 22.90 13.24
CA PRO A 182 9.27 23.01 14.30
C PRO A 182 9.20 21.82 15.27
N ASN A 183 10.37 21.29 15.66
CA ASN A 183 10.52 20.14 16.55
C ASN A 183 9.96 18.79 16.05
N TRP A 184 9.40 18.74 14.82
CA TRP A 184 8.85 17.50 14.27
C TRP A 184 9.90 16.38 14.15
N LEU A 185 11.14 16.72 13.80
CA LEU A 185 12.25 15.77 13.72
C LEU A 185 12.63 15.19 15.10
N GLU A 186 12.42 15.91 16.19
CA GLU A 186 12.60 15.38 17.54
C GLU A 186 11.52 14.36 17.88
N GLY A 187 10.27 14.65 17.52
CA GLY A 187 9.16 13.70 17.58
C GLY A 187 9.45 12.44 16.77
N LEU A 188 9.96 12.60 15.55
CA LEU A 188 10.35 11.48 14.69
C LEU A 188 11.43 10.61 15.33
N LYS A 189 12.49 11.20 15.89
CA LYS A 189 13.54 10.43 16.60
C LYS A 189 12.99 9.66 17.79
N LYS A 190 12.06 10.25 18.54
CA LYS A 190 11.38 9.57 19.64
C LYS A 190 10.58 8.38 19.12
N PHE A 191 9.80 8.57 18.05
CA PHE A 191 9.04 7.49 17.41
C PHE A 191 9.93 6.34 16.94
N LEU A 192 11.10 6.62 16.34
CA LEU A 192 12.05 5.57 15.95
C LEU A 192 12.53 4.74 17.15
N GLY A 193 12.73 5.37 18.31
CA GLY A 193 13.04 4.69 19.57
C GLY A 193 11.91 3.79 20.04
N GLU A 194 10.68 4.31 20.09
CA GLU A 194 9.47 3.55 20.47
C GLU A 194 9.21 2.38 19.51
N MET A 195 9.46 2.55 18.22
CA MET A 195 9.32 1.48 17.23
C MET A 195 10.31 0.34 17.47
N ARG A 196 11.57 0.64 17.80
CA ARG A 196 12.58 -0.37 18.16
C ARG A 196 12.18 -1.16 19.41
N GLU A 197 11.69 -0.48 20.44
CA GLU A 197 11.25 -1.14 21.68
C GLU A 197 9.98 -1.98 21.43
N CYS A 198 9.02 -1.49 20.65
CA CYS A 198 7.85 -2.25 20.27
C CYS A 198 8.22 -3.51 19.47
N LYS A 199 9.14 -3.39 18.52
CA LYS A 199 9.64 -4.53 17.74
C LYS A 199 10.24 -5.60 18.64
N LYS A 200 11.14 -5.23 19.58
CA LYS A 200 11.73 -6.16 20.55
C LYS A 200 10.66 -6.86 21.39
N LEU A 201 9.65 -6.11 21.83
CA LEU A 201 8.54 -6.66 22.60
C LEU A 201 7.75 -7.70 21.79
N ILE A 202 7.39 -7.36 20.56
CA ILE A 202 6.66 -8.25 19.65
C ILE A 202 7.46 -9.53 19.37
N GLN A 203 8.73 -9.42 19.05
CA GLN A 203 9.62 -10.56 18.84
C GLN A 203 9.73 -11.43 20.11
N GLY A 204 9.82 -10.82 21.28
CA GLY A 204 9.83 -11.55 22.56
C GLY A 204 8.54 -12.33 22.82
N LEU A 205 7.40 -11.85 22.34
CA LEU A 205 6.10 -12.50 22.49
C LEU A 205 5.81 -13.57 21.42
N LEU A 206 6.28 -13.37 20.17
CA LEU A 206 5.91 -14.19 19.02
C LEU A 206 6.99 -15.17 18.58
N ASP A 207 8.27 -14.76 18.47
CA ASP A 207 9.30 -15.57 17.80
C ASP A 207 9.52 -16.96 18.42
N LYS A 208 9.34 -17.06 19.75
CA LYS A 208 9.44 -18.33 20.49
C LYS A 208 8.08 -18.94 20.84
N ASN A 209 7.00 -18.31 20.44
CA ASN A 209 5.67 -18.81 20.73
C ASN A 209 5.34 -20.01 19.82
N ARG A 210 5.10 -21.17 20.47
CA ARG A 210 4.81 -22.40 19.75
C ARG A 210 3.55 -22.32 18.89
N ILE A 211 2.48 -21.66 19.36
CA ILE A 211 1.23 -21.51 18.62
C ILE A 211 1.46 -20.67 17.38
N TRP A 212 2.14 -19.52 17.53
CA TRP A 212 2.48 -18.63 16.43
C TRP A 212 3.25 -19.36 15.34
N ARG A 213 4.33 -20.05 15.70
CA ARG A 213 5.17 -20.80 14.74
C ARG A 213 4.38 -21.92 14.05
N MET A 214 3.62 -22.73 14.80
CA MET A 214 2.82 -23.81 14.23
C MET A 214 1.71 -23.33 13.28
N ARG A 215 1.23 -22.10 13.45
CA ARG A 215 0.20 -21.49 12.59
C ARG A 215 0.77 -20.84 11.33
N LEU A 216 2.07 -20.48 11.31
CA LEU A 216 2.68 -19.74 10.22
C LEU A 216 3.74 -20.54 9.45
N GLU A 217 4.51 -21.39 10.13
CA GLU A 217 5.55 -22.20 9.49
C GLU A 217 4.94 -23.26 8.56
N ASN A 218 5.44 -23.31 7.33
CA ASN A 218 4.95 -24.18 6.26
C ASN A 218 3.47 -23.94 5.87
N VAL A 219 2.88 -22.80 6.22
CA VAL A 219 1.51 -22.43 5.87
C VAL A 219 1.53 -21.35 4.79
N GLY A 220 0.75 -21.55 3.72
CA GLY A 220 0.63 -20.61 2.61
C GLY A 220 1.93 -20.41 1.85
N ILE A 221 2.62 -21.48 1.53
CA ILE A 221 3.91 -21.45 0.81
C ILE A 221 3.69 -20.91 -0.60
N VAL A 222 4.48 -19.90 -0.97
CA VAL A 222 4.57 -19.34 -2.31
C VAL A 222 5.93 -19.72 -2.90
N THR A 223 5.93 -20.43 -4.00
CA THR A 223 7.16 -20.77 -4.72
C THR A 223 7.58 -19.63 -5.65
N GLN A 224 8.86 -19.54 -6.02
CA GLN A 224 9.36 -18.55 -6.97
C GLN A 224 8.59 -18.60 -8.30
N LYS A 225 8.30 -19.78 -8.82
CA LYS A 225 7.56 -19.98 -10.05
C LYS A 225 6.11 -19.44 -9.93
N MET A 226 5.44 -19.69 -8.80
CA MET A 226 4.10 -19.17 -8.53
C MET A 226 4.14 -17.64 -8.43
N ALA A 227 5.09 -17.07 -7.69
CA ALA A 227 5.24 -15.63 -7.54
C ALA A 227 5.45 -14.92 -8.89
N GLN A 228 6.28 -15.49 -9.76
CA GLN A 228 6.52 -14.96 -11.10
C GLN A 228 5.28 -15.10 -12.01
N SER A 229 4.58 -16.24 -11.99
CA SER A 229 3.42 -16.45 -12.84
C SER A 229 2.25 -15.53 -12.49
N TRP A 230 2.10 -15.20 -11.21
CA TRP A 230 1.08 -14.26 -10.72
C TRP A 230 1.53 -12.79 -10.74
N GLY A 231 2.78 -12.50 -11.10
CA GLY A 231 3.31 -11.12 -11.07
C GLY A 231 3.32 -10.52 -9.67
N MET A 232 3.62 -11.33 -8.66
CA MET A 232 3.73 -10.86 -7.27
C MET A 232 4.93 -9.92 -7.11
N SER A 233 4.84 -9.02 -6.17
CA SER A 233 5.89 -8.04 -5.83
C SER A 233 5.98 -7.84 -4.32
N GLY A 234 6.92 -7.01 -3.88
CA GLY A 234 7.09 -6.71 -2.46
C GLY A 234 7.45 -7.93 -1.63
N ILE A 235 6.97 -7.96 -0.40
CA ILE A 235 7.27 -9.03 0.57
C ILE A 235 6.76 -10.40 0.10
N MET A 236 5.66 -10.47 -0.64
CA MET A 236 5.18 -11.74 -1.21
C MET A 236 6.21 -12.36 -2.17
N LEU A 237 6.89 -11.55 -2.97
CA LEU A 237 7.97 -11.99 -3.86
C LEU A 237 9.26 -12.24 -3.08
N ARG A 238 9.66 -11.30 -2.22
CA ARG A 238 10.91 -11.41 -1.44
C ARG A 238 10.90 -12.60 -0.48
N GLY A 239 9.72 -13.00 0.02
CA GLY A 239 9.54 -14.23 0.80
C GLY A 239 10.01 -15.49 0.08
N THR A 240 9.96 -15.53 -1.25
CA THR A 240 10.41 -16.68 -2.06
C THR A 240 11.92 -16.74 -2.31
N GLY A 241 12.70 -15.78 -1.78
CA GLY A 241 14.15 -15.69 -1.99
C GLY A 241 14.57 -14.84 -3.19
N ILE A 242 13.65 -14.15 -3.88
CA ILE A 242 13.96 -13.22 -4.98
C ILE A 242 14.18 -11.83 -4.40
N ALA A 243 15.41 -11.33 -4.48
CA ALA A 243 15.80 -10.00 -4.01
C ALA A 243 15.42 -8.94 -5.06
N TYR A 244 14.14 -8.57 -5.11
CA TYR A 244 13.65 -7.51 -5.99
C TYR A 244 12.96 -6.41 -5.18
N ASP A 245 13.44 -5.18 -5.34
CA ASP A 245 12.90 -3.98 -4.71
C ASP A 245 13.10 -2.80 -5.66
N ILE A 246 12.02 -2.11 -6.02
CA ILE A 246 12.04 -1.01 -6.99
C ILE A 246 12.92 0.14 -6.50
N ARG A 247 13.03 0.35 -5.19
CA ARG A 247 13.91 1.37 -4.60
C ARG A 247 15.39 1.14 -4.93
N LYS A 248 15.79 -0.10 -5.29
CA LYS A 248 17.15 -0.47 -5.69
C LYS A 248 17.29 -0.64 -7.20
N GLU A 249 16.32 -1.28 -7.86
CA GLU A 249 16.38 -1.60 -9.29
C GLU A 249 16.11 -0.35 -10.17
N GLU A 250 15.08 0.43 -9.81
CA GLU A 250 14.70 1.68 -10.48
C GLU A 250 14.58 2.81 -9.45
N PRO A 251 15.71 3.26 -8.87
CA PRO A 251 15.68 4.19 -7.74
C PRO A 251 15.08 5.55 -8.12
N TYR A 252 14.13 5.96 -7.32
CA TYR A 252 13.47 7.26 -7.38
C TYR A 252 13.80 8.08 -6.13
N GLU A 253 13.52 9.39 -6.15
CA GLU A 253 13.83 10.34 -5.08
C GLU A 253 15.32 10.20 -4.63
N LEU A 254 15.55 9.90 -3.37
CA LEU A 254 16.88 9.79 -2.78
C LEU A 254 17.38 8.35 -2.58
N TYR A 255 16.61 7.34 -2.95
CA TYR A 255 16.98 5.95 -2.65
C TYR A 255 18.32 5.50 -3.25
N LYS A 256 18.75 6.11 -4.36
CA LYS A 256 20.06 5.86 -4.96
C LYS A 256 21.24 6.24 -4.05
N GLU A 257 21.04 7.24 -3.18
CA GLU A 257 22.06 7.78 -2.31
C GLU A 257 22.07 7.17 -0.91
N LEU A 258 21.03 6.36 -0.61
CA LEU A 258 20.82 5.79 0.71
C LEU A 258 21.34 4.36 0.81
N ASP A 259 21.94 4.05 1.94
CA ASP A 259 22.42 2.71 2.25
C ASP A 259 21.35 1.94 3.04
N PHE A 260 20.81 0.89 2.43
CA PHE A 260 19.85 -0.04 3.02
C PHE A 260 19.93 -1.38 2.31
N ASP A 261 19.51 -2.44 2.98
CA ASP A 261 19.49 -3.80 2.45
C ASP A 261 18.09 -4.22 2.01
N VAL A 262 17.99 -5.20 1.12
CA VAL A 262 16.72 -5.80 0.70
C VAL A 262 16.60 -7.17 1.39
N PRO A 263 15.81 -7.28 2.46
CA PRO A 263 15.64 -8.56 3.14
C PRO A 263 14.88 -9.55 2.26
N VAL A 264 15.33 -10.83 2.27
CA VAL A 264 14.70 -11.92 1.54
C VAL A 264 14.45 -13.12 2.45
N GLY A 265 13.35 -13.83 2.19
CA GLY A 265 13.00 -15.08 2.86
C GLY A 265 13.64 -16.29 2.19
N ASN A 266 13.37 -17.48 2.73
CA ASN A 266 13.91 -18.74 2.22
C ASN A 266 12.83 -19.77 1.89
N TYR A 267 11.73 -19.78 2.63
CA TYR A 267 10.69 -20.81 2.55
C TYR A 267 9.42 -20.33 1.82
N GLY A 268 9.21 -19.02 1.73
CA GLY A 268 8.03 -18.42 1.11
C GLY A 268 6.73 -18.64 1.88
N ASP A 269 6.80 -19.02 3.14
CA ASP A 269 5.64 -19.25 4.01
C ASP A 269 5.19 -17.98 4.74
N SER A 270 4.13 -18.10 5.53
CA SER A 270 3.59 -16.97 6.30
C SER A 270 4.54 -16.49 7.38
N TYR A 271 5.41 -17.36 7.91
CA TYR A 271 6.41 -16.98 8.91
C TYR A 271 7.53 -16.13 8.30
N ASP A 272 8.03 -16.50 7.13
CA ASP A 272 9.01 -15.70 6.39
C ASP A 272 8.47 -14.29 6.11
N ARG A 273 7.20 -14.19 5.69
CA ARG A 273 6.55 -12.89 5.46
C ARG A 273 6.53 -12.03 6.72
N TYR A 274 6.16 -12.60 7.87
CA TYR A 274 6.26 -11.91 9.17
C TYR A 274 7.67 -11.43 9.47
N CYS A 275 8.68 -12.28 9.30
CA CYS A 275 10.07 -11.91 9.54
C CYS A 275 10.54 -10.77 8.62
N LEU A 276 10.13 -10.80 7.35
CA LEU A 276 10.48 -9.75 6.37
C LEU A 276 9.87 -8.39 6.75
N TYR A 277 8.62 -8.35 7.19
CA TYR A 277 8.01 -7.10 7.69
C TYR A 277 8.79 -6.53 8.88
N MET A 278 9.27 -7.40 9.78
CA MET A 278 10.10 -6.98 10.91
C MET A 278 11.46 -6.44 10.46
N LEU A 279 12.10 -7.03 9.45
CA LEU A 279 13.38 -6.57 8.91
C LEU A 279 13.22 -5.27 8.12
N GLU A 280 12.14 -5.12 7.33
CA GLU A 280 11.89 -3.86 6.59
C GLU A 280 11.65 -2.66 7.52
N ILE A 281 11.12 -2.87 8.73
CA ILE A 281 11.03 -1.80 9.74
C ILE A 281 12.44 -1.31 10.12
N ASP A 282 13.42 -2.19 10.28
CA ASP A 282 14.80 -1.80 10.60
C ASP A 282 15.42 -1.00 9.44
N GLU A 283 15.21 -1.44 8.20
CA GLU A 283 15.74 -0.74 7.05
C GLU A 283 15.07 0.65 6.87
N SER A 284 13.77 0.76 7.11
CA SER A 284 13.09 2.07 7.11
C SER A 284 13.63 3.01 8.20
N ILE A 285 13.94 2.48 9.38
CA ILE A 285 14.60 3.26 10.44
C ILE A 285 15.99 3.73 9.99
N ARG A 286 16.80 2.82 9.40
CA ARG A 286 18.13 3.12 8.88
C ARG A 286 18.10 4.21 7.79
N ILE A 287 17.12 4.14 6.89
CA ILE A 287 16.90 5.15 5.85
C ILE A 287 16.58 6.51 6.47
N ILE A 288 15.63 6.58 7.41
CA ILE A 288 15.24 7.84 8.05
C ILE A 288 16.40 8.45 8.82
N GLU A 289 17.21 7.65 9.52
CA GLU A 289 18.39 8.16 10.25
C GLU A 289 19.43 8.80 9.33
N GLN A 290 19.55 8.35 8.09
CA GLN A 290 20.39 8.98 7.07
C GLN A 290 19.78 10.27 6.52
N LEU A 291 18.45 10.36 6.41
CA LEU A 291 17.74 11.52 5.87
C LEU A 291 17.69 12.71 6.83
N ILE A 292 17.64 12.49 8.14
CA ILE A 292 17.59 13.58 9.14
C ILE A 292 18.74 14.59 8.97
N PRO A 293 20.02 14.19 8.86
CA PRO A 293 21.10 15.13 8.63
C PRO A 293 21.09 15.74 7.21
N MET A 294 20.52 15.05 6.21
CA MET A 294 20.36 15.60 4.87
C MET A 294 19.35 16.75 4.86
N TYR A 295 18.23 16.59 5.57
CA TYR A 295 17.24 17.66 5.71
C TYR A 295 17.85 18.93 6.32
N ALA A 296 18.65 18.81 7.39
CA ALA A 296 19.27 19.92 8.06
C ALA A 296 20.27 20.71 7.17
N LYS A 297 20.82 20.07 6.13
CA LYS A 297 21.78 20.68 5.20
C LYS A 297 21.15 21.25 3.94
N THR A 298 19.84 21.03 3.74
CA THR A 298 19.15 21.38 2.49
C THR A 298 18.26 22.60 2.72
N ASP A 299 18.55 23.68 1.98
CA ASP A 299 17.78 24.92 2.01
C ASP A 299 17.32 25.30 0.58
N THR A 300 16.57 24.39 -0.05
CA THR A 300 15.94 24.61 -1.35
C THR A 300 14.44 24.76 -1.19
N PRO A 301 13.71 25.30 -2.18
CA PRO A 301 12.25 25.32 -2.15
C PRO A 301 11.64 23.92 -1.92
N ILE A 302 10.43 23.87 -1.40
CA ILE A 302 9.67 22.63 -1.20
C ILE A 302 8.74 22.30 -2.37
N MET A 303 8.61 23.22 -3.34
CA MET A 303 7.83 23.06 -4.56
C MET A 303 8.66 23.47 -5.77
N ALA A 304 8.48 22.75 -6.87
CA ALA A 304 9.09 23.07 -8.15
C ALA A 304 8.58 24.42 -8.67
N GLN A 305 9.47 25.16 -9.32
CA GLN A 305 9.15 26.47 -9.90
C GLN A 305 8.88 26.33 -11.40
N ASN A 306 7.69 25.88 -11.74
CA ASN A 306 7.24 25.79 -13.13
C ASN A 306 5.86 26.45 -13.28
N PRO A 307 5.78 27.68 -13.80
CA PRO A 307 4.53 28.42 -13.86
C PRO A 307 3.47 27.80 -14.79
N HIS A 308 3.81 26.87 -15.68
CA HIS A 308 2.83 26.19 -16.53
C HIS A 308 2.06 25.10 -15.79
N TYR A 309 2.65 24.51 -14.75
CA TYR A 309 2.08 23.35 -14.07
C TYR A 309 1.89 23.53 -12.56
N ILE A 310 2.65 24.42 -11.94
CA ILE A 310 2.67 24.64 -10.50
C ILE A 310 2.23 26.06 -10.19
N SER A 311 1.27 26.21 -9.27
CA SER A 311 0.84 27.53 -8.79
C SER A 311 1.96 28.24 -8.05
N ALA A 312 2.03 29.55 -8.24
CA ALA A 312 2.94 30.40 -7.48
C ALA A 312 2.68 30.33 -5.96
N PRO A 313 3.64 30.70 -5.10
CA PRO A 313 3.41 30.81 -3.67
C PRO A 313 2.22 31.73 -3.33
N LYS A 314 1.53 31.45 -2.24
CA LYS A 314 0.32 32.19 -1.83
C LYS A 314 0.58 33.70 -1.71
N GLU A 315 1.74 34.09 -1.24
CA GLU A 315 2.13 35.50 -1.12
C GLU A 315 2.20 36.23 -2.48
N ASP A 316 2.76 35.55 -3.50
CA ASP A 316 2.83 36.09 -4.85
C ASP A 316 1.43 36.15 -5.49
N ILE A 317 0.58 35.12 -5.29
CA ILE A 317 -0.81 35.12 -5.77
C ILE A 317 -1.57 36.32 -5.19
N MET A 318 -1.33 36.66 -3.94
CA MET A 318 -2.03 37.78 -3.27
C MET A 318 -1.50 39.17 -3.65
N THR A 319 -0.29 39.26 -4.20
CA THR A 319 0.39 40.55 -4.45
C THR A 319 0.68 40.83 -5.92
N GLN A 320 0.71 39.81 -6.78
CA GLN A 320 1.10 39.91 -8.18
C GLN A 320 -0.03 39.49 -9.13
N ASN A 321 -0.49 40.37 -10.00
CA ASN A 321 -1.58 40.08 -10.95
C ASN A 321 -1.28 38.87 -11.85
N TYR A 322 -0.02 38.72 -12.29
CA TYR A 322 0.38 37.62 -13.15
C TYR A 322 0.24 36.26 -12.40
N ALA A 323 0.73 36.17 -11.17
CA ALA A 323 0.63 34.99 -10.34
C ALA A 323 -0.84 34.61 -10.04
N LEU A 324 -1.68 35.62 -9.79
CA LEU A 324 -3.13 35.44 -9.59
C LEU A 324 -3.81 34.89 -10.85
N MET A 325 -3.53 35.46 -12.03
CA MET A 325 -4.12 34.99 -13.29
C MET A 325 -3.68 33.55 -13.61
N GLN A 326 -2.40 33.24 -13.42
CA GLN A 326 -1.87 31.90 -13.59
C GLN A 326 -2.55 30.89 -12.65
N HIS A 327 -2.65 31.22 -11.38
CA HIS A 327 -3.35 30.39 -10.40
C HIS A 327 -4.80 30.14 -10.81
N PHE A 328 -5.50 31.21 -11.25
CA PHE A 328 -6.88 31.09 -11.76
C PHE A 328 -6.98 30.09 -12.93
N VAL A 329 -6.09 30.18 -13.92
CA VAL A 329 -6.08 29.28 -15.08
C VAL A 329 -5.83 27.83 -14.63
N LEU A 330 -4.83 27.59 -13.76
CA LEU A 330 -4.50 26.26 -13.29
C LEU A 330 -5.63 25.62 -12.47
N VAL A 331 -6.35 26.42 -11.67
CA VAL A 331 -7.48 25.92 -10.86
C VAL A 331 -8.73 25.72 -11.71
N ALA A 332 -9.06 26.67 -12.59
CA ALA A 332 -10.29 26.66 -13.37
C ALA A 332 -10.25 25.71 -14.59
N GLN A 333 -9.08 25.56 -15.20
CA GLN A 333 -8.92 24.76 -16.43
C GLN A 333 -8.10 23.48 -16.20
N GLY A 334 -7.32 23.41 -15.12
CA GLY A 334 -6.36 22.35 -14.89
C GLY A 334 -5.04 22.54 -15.64
N MET A 335 -4.04 21.72 -15.26
CA MET A 335 -2.77 21.65 -16.01
C MET A 335 -2.97 20.80 -17.28
N ARG A 336 -2.21 21.10 -18.33
CA ARG A 336 -2.23 20.36 -19.60
C ARG A 336 -0.86 19.73 -19.85
N PRO A 337 -0.63 18.47 -19.46
CA PRO A 337 0.60 17.76 -19.76
C PRO A 337 0.82 17.59 -21.27
N PRO A 338 2.06 17.35 -21.73
CA PRO A 338 2.30 16.99 -23.11
C PRO A 338 1.60 15.69 -23.50
N VAL A 339 1.35 15.50 -24.79
CA VAL A 339 0.87 14.25 -25.35
C VAL A 339 1.92 13.16 -25.14
N GLY A 340 1.53 12.04 -24.55
CA GLY A 340 2.45 10.93 -24.29
C GLY A 340 1.89 9.91 -23.31
N GLU A 341 2.67 8.89 -23.09
CA GLU A 341 2.36 7.79 -22.16
C GLU A 341 3.50 7.63 -21.14
N VAL A 342 3.15 7.28 -19.93
CA VAL A 342 4.10 6.97 -18.86
C VAL A 342 3.58 5.82 -18.02
N TYR A 343 4.48 4.92 -17.61
CA TYR A 343 4.28 4.01 -16.51
C TYR A 343 5.36 4.28 -15.47
N ALA A 344 4.95 4.57 -14.25
CA ALA A 344 5.86 4.90 -13.16
C ALA A 344 5.62 3.96 -11.97
N PRO A 345 6.47 2.95 -11.78
CA PRO A 345 6.40 2.04 -10.65
C PRO A 345 7.05 2.63 -9.41
N THR A 346 6.51 2.31 -8.24
CA THR A 346 7.07 2.66 -6.92
C THR A 346 6.90 1.50 -5.96
N GLU A 347 7.80 1.38 -4.98
CA GLU A 347 7.71 0.35 -3.95
C GLU A 347 6.81 0.83 -2.80
N SER A 348 5.55 0.39 -2.79
CA SER A 348 4.65 0.59 -1.65
C SER A 348 4.95 -0.43 -0.53
N PRO A 349 4.42 -0.26 0.70
CA PRO A 349 4.57 -1.26 1.77
C PRO A 349 4.06 -2.66 1.42
N LYS A 350 3.24 -2.80 0.37
CA LYS A 350 2.67 -4.06 -0.10
C LYS A 350 3.35 -4.61 -1.35
N GLY A 351 4.15 -3.80 -2.01
CA GLY A 351 4.87 -4.15 -3.22
C GLY A 351 4.78 -3.07 -4.28
N GLU A 352 4.97 -3.44 -5.53
CA GLU A 352 4.95 -2.53 -6.66
C GLU A 352 3.57 -1.91 -6.86
N LEU A 353 3.49 -0.61 -6.65
CA LEU A 353 2.37 0.23 -7.03
C LEU A 353 2.77 1.08 -8.24
N GLY A 354 2.04 0.96 -9.33
CA GLY A 354 2.35 1.70 -10.56
C GLY A 354 1.13 2.41 -11.14
N PHE A 355 1.36 3.61 -11.67
CA PHE A 355 0.37 4.34 -12.43
C PHE A 355 0.78 4.41 -13.90
N PHE A 356 -0.09 3.94 -14.78
CA PHE A 356 0.00 4.21 -16.21
C PHE A 356 -0.94 5.35 -16.56
N ILE A 357 -0.40 6.36 -17.23
CA ILE A 357 -1.12 7.56 -17.66
C ILE A 357 -0.89 7.76 -19.14
N HIS A 358 -1.98 7.90 -19.89
CA HIS A 358 -1.98 8.37 -21.29
C HIS A 358 -2.59 9.77 -21.35
N SER A 359 -1.82 10.72 -21.86
CA SER A 359 -2.22 12.12 -22.03
C SER A 359 -2.35 12.49 -23.50
N GLU A 360 -3.44 13.16 -23.85
CA GLU A 360 -3.68 13.77 -25.16
C GLU A 360 -3.51 15.31 -25.14
N GLY A 361 -2.91 15.87 -24.08
CA GLY A 361 -2.74 17.31 -23.91
C GLY A 361 -3.93 18.02 -23.27
N GLU A 362 -4.93 17.25 -22.81
CA GLU A 362 -6.10 17.74 -22.09
C GLU A 362 -5.83 17.83 -20.57
N PRO A 363 -6.66 18.57 -19.81
CA PRO A 363 -6.44 18.77 -18.38
C PRO A 363 -6.77 17.51 -17.52
N TYR A 364 -7.26 16.47 -18.13
CA TYR A 364 -7.55 15.16 -17.54
C TYR A 364 -6.88 14.06 -18.37
N PRO A 365 -6.50 12.93 -17.75
CA PRO A 365 -5.93 11.80 -18.48
C PRO A 365 -6.93 11.20 -19.48
N HIS A 366 -6.49 10.88 -20.67
CA HIS A 366 -7.29 10.08 -21.61
C HIS A 366 -7.47 8.64 -21.09
N ARG A 367 -6.41 8.08 -20.49
CA ARG A 367 -6.44 6.79 -19.81
C ARG A 367 -5.63 6.82 -18.54
N LEU A 368 -6.21 6.32 -17.46
CA LEU A 368 -5.55 6.05 -16.19
C LEU A 368 -5.68 4.56 -15.86
N LYS A 369 -4.56 3.89 -15.57
CA LYS A 369 -4.53 2.50 -15.11
C LYS A 369 -3.68 2.39 -13.86
N ILE A 370 -4.17 1.64 -12.88
CA ILE A 370 -3.51 1.42 -11.59
C ILE A 370 -3.07 -0.04 -11.49
N ARG A 371 -1.77 -0.25 -11.37
CA ARG A 371 -1.23 -1.55 -11.00
C ARG A 371 -1.11 -1.58 -9.49
N ALA A 372 -1.99 -2.35 -8.84
CA ALA A 372 -2.05 -2.50 -7.39
C ALA A 372 -1.48 -3.86 -6.97
N PRO A 373 -0.52 -3.93 -6.04
CA PRO A 373 0.09 -5.20 -5.65
C PRO A 373 -0.91 -6.17 -5.03
N SER A 374 -1.81 -5.70 -4.17
CA SER A 374 -2.80 -6.53 -3.49
C SER A 374 -3.74 -7.26 -4.45
N PHE A 375 -4.02 -6.71 -5.64
CA PHE A 375 -4.85 -7.38 -6.65
C PHE A 375 -4.26 -8.73 -7.08
N TYR A 376 -2.96 -8.75 -7.34
CA TYR A 376 -2.25 -9.97 -7.75
C TYR A 376 -2.11 -10.96 -6.58
N HIS A 377 -1.90 -10.45 -5.38
CA HIS A 377 -1.80 -11.28 -4.18
C HIS A 377 -3.13 -12.00 -3.87
N ILE A 378 -4.26 -11.29 -3.99
CA ILE A 378 -5.58 -11.88 -3.78
C ILE A 378 -5.94 -12.87 -4.89
N GLY A 379 -5.62 -12.55 -6.16
CA GLY A 379 -5.83 -13.49 -7.26
C GLY A 379 -5.12 -14.83 -7.03
N ALA A 380 -3.90 -14.77 -6.51
CA ALA A 380 -3.09 -15.95 -6.23
C ALA A 380 -3.61 -16.84 -5.07
N LEU A 381 -4.56 -16.35 -4.26
CA LEU A 381 -5.19 -17.20 -3.23
C LEU A 381 -5.84 -18.46 -3.83
N SER A 382 -6.25 -18.42 -5.10
CA SER A 382 -6.77 -19.59 -5.82
C SER A 382 -5.79 -20.75 -5.85
N ASP A 383 -4.49 -20.46 -5.86
CA ASP A 383 -3.44 -21.48 -5.90
C ASP A 383 -2.82 -21.73 -4.51
N ILE A 384 -2.63 -20.68 -3.71
CA ILE A 384 -1.98 -20.76 -2.39
C ILE A 384 -2.81 -21.58 -1.40
N LEU A 385 -4.13 -21.47 -1.48
CA LEU A 385 -5.05 -22.14 -0.54
C LEU A 385 -5.29 -23.61 -0.86
N VAL A 386 -5.04 -24.06 -2.08
CA VAL A 386 -5.27 -25.45 -2.47
C VAL A 386 -4.36 -26.38 -1.67
N GLY A 387 -4.98 -27.37 -1.04
CA GLY A 387 -4.29 -28.35 -0.19
C GLY A 387 -4.08 -27.91 1.26
N GLN A 388 -4.38 -26.66 1.61
CA GLN A 388 -4.34 -26.15 3.00
C GLN A 388 -5.62 -26.56 3.76
N TYR A 389 -5.58 -26.50 5.09
CA TYR A 389 -6.77 -26.65 5.92
C TYR A 389 -7.59 -25.37 5.98
N LEU A 390 -8.90 -25.48 6.16
CA LEU A 390 -9.79 -24.33 6.34
C LEU A 390 -9.30 -23.39 7.45
N ALA A 391 -8.79 -23.93 8.56
CA ALA A 391 -8.23 -23.14 9.65
C ALA A 391 -7.02 -22.31 9.22
N ASP A 392 -6.24 -22.77 8.24
CA ASP A 392 -5.05 -22.06 7.74
C ASP A 392 -5.40 -20.95 6.76
N ALA A 393 -6.60 -21.00 6.13
CA ALA A 393 -7.05 -19.97 5.21
C ALA A 393 -7.00 -18.56 5.83
N VAL A 394 -7.41 -18.43 7.09
CA VAL A 394 -7.35 -17.16 7.85
C VAL A 394 -5.92 -16.63 7.93
N THR A 395 -4.98 -17.49 8.30
CA THR A 395 -3.55 -17.14 8.41
C THR A 395 -2.96 -16.76 7.05
N VAL A 396 -3.31 -17.50 6.00
CA VAL A 396 -2.84 -17.22 4.62
C VAL A 396 -3.37 -15.88 4.15
N ILE A 397 -4.67 -15.63 4.25
CA ILE A 397 -5.28 -14.34 3.87
C ILE A 397 -4.62 -13.20 4.64
N GLY A 398 -4.55 -13.30 5.97
CA GLY A 398 -3.89 -12.30 6.82
C GLY A 398 -2.44 -12.04 6.37
N SER A 399 -1.68 -13.08 6.02
CA SER A 399 -0.28 -12.96 5.62
C SER A 399 -0.04 -12.26 4.28
N THR A 400 -1.06 -12.13 3.42
CA THR A 400 -0.95 -11.42 2.12
C THR A 400 -0.92 -9.90 2.27
N ASN A 401 -1.33 -9.38 3.43
CA ASN A 401 -1.43 -7.93 3.70
C ASN A 401 -2.21 -7.15 2.63
N ALA A 402 -3.25 -7.75 2.07
CA ALA A 402 -4.02 -7.12 1.02
C ALA A 402 -4.99 -6.06 1.58
N VAL A 403 -5.11 -4.94 0.87
CA VAL A 403 -6.08 -3.87 1.16
C VAL A 403 -7.07 -3.75 0.01
N PHE A 404 -8.35 -3.94 0.31
CA PHE A 404 -9.37 -4.05 -0.74
C PHE A 404 -9.67 -2.74 -1.46
N GLY A 405 -9.31 -1.60 -0.89
CA GLY A 405 -9.42 -0.31 -1.57
C GLY A 405 -8.55 -0.22 -2.83
N GLU A 406 -7.39 -0.89 -2.85
CA GLU A 406 -6.53 -0.98 -4.04
C GLU A 406 -6.80 -2.23 -4.88
N VAL A 407 -7.36 -3.30 -4.30
CA VAL A 407 -7.77 -4.50 -5.05
C VAL A 407 -8.89 -4.16 -6.01
N ASP A 408 -9.93 -3.52 -5.51
CA ASP A 408 -11.17 -3.27 -6.27
C ASP A 408 -11.13 -1.96 -7.09
N ARG A 409 -10.28 -1.00 -6.75
CA ARG A 409 -10.00 0.31 -7.40
C ARG A 409 -11.20 1.15 -7.75
#